data_53898381b1e2a46498eae830b3cdcfe1
#
_entry.id   53898381b1e2a46498eae830b3cdcfe1
#
_cell.length_a   1.000
_cell.length_b   1.000
_cell.length_c   1.000
_cell.angle_alpha   90.00
_cell.angle_beta   90.00
_cell.angle_gamma   90.00
#
_symmetry.space_group_name_H-M   'P 1'
#
loop_
_entity.id
_entity.type
_entity.pdbx_description
1 polymer ?
#
loop_
_entity_poly.entity_id
_entity_poly.type
_entity_poly.pdbx_seq_one_letter_code
_entity_poly.pdbx_strand_id
1 'polypeptide(L)'
;LTDAFVANGSAAWKLPNLDEYPAINPPYVTPDMAGNWTPYQRNEETGARYWAIPGTEGFMHRIGGLEKSNETGAISTEPENHNKMVHLRQTKVDKIADYIPELEVLGDEDADLLIVGWGGTYGHLRLAMDFMRDHGKKVAFAHFQYINPLPKNTADVLRKYKKIVVA
;
A
#
# COMPACT_ATOMS: atom_id res chain seq x y z
N LEU A 1 -1.27 -5.36 -8.29
CA LEU A 1 -1.60 -4.55 -9.47
C LEU A 1 -0.71 -4.95 -10.63
N THR A 2 -1.26 -4.98 -11.83
CA THR A 2 -0.55 -5.20 -13.09
C THR A 2 -0.88 -4.07 -14.06
N ASP A 3 -0.01 -3.85 -15.03
CA ASP A 3 -0.25 -2.90 -16.11
C ASP A 3 -0.07 -3.56 -17.48
N ALA A 4 -0.28 -2.80 -18.55
CA ALA A 4 -0.20 -3.32 -19.92
C ALA A 4 1.20 -3.86 -20.26
N PHE A 5 2.27 -3.28 -19.73
CA PHE A 5 3.62 -3.78 -19.95
C PHE A 5 3.84 -5.14 -19.28
N VAL A 6 3.46 -5.28 -18.02
CA VAL A 6 3.57 -6.54 -17.27
C VAL A 6 2.74 -7.65 -17.94
N ALA A 7 1.56 -7.30 -18.48
CA ALA A 7 0.66 -8.26 -19.12
C ALA A 7 1.10 -8.67 -20.53
N ASN A 8 1.75 -7.78 -21.29
CA ASN A 8 2.01 -7.97 -22.72
C ASN A 8 3.50 -7.93 -23.11
N GLY A 9 4.37 -7.53 -22.19
CA GLY A 9 5.81 -7.49 -22.41
C GLY A 9 6.45 -8.86 -22.20
N SER A 10 7.70 -8.97 -22.63
CA SER A 10 8.58 -10.12 -22.37
C SER A 10 9.83 -9.63 -21.69
N ALA A 11 10.12 -10.16 -20.51
CA ALA A 11 11.34 -9.88 -19.77
C ALA A 11 11.80 -11.12 -19.02
N ALA A 12 13.10 -11.27 -18.86
CA ALA A 12 13.64 -12.27 -17.95
C ALA A 12 13.28 -11.90 -16.51
N TRP A 13 12.83 -12.87 -15.73
CA TRP A 13 12.54 -12.70 -14.31
C TRP A 13 13.10 -13.87 -13.49
N LYS A 14 13.40 -13.60 -12.23
CA LYS A 14 13.93 -14.61 -11.32
C LYS A 14 12.76 -15.30 -10.60
N LEU A 15 12.87 -16.61 -10.46
CA LEU A 15 11.97 -17.32 -9.52
C LEU A 15 12.28 -16.83 -8.11
N PRO A 16 11.26 -16.45 -7.34
CA PRO A 16 11.48 -16.03 -5.96
C PRO A 16 11.96 -17.23 -5.12
N ASN A 17 12.89 -16.97 -4.22
CA ASN A 17 13.21 -17.91 -3.17
C ASN A 17 12.21 -17.69 -2.02
N LEU A 18 11.32 -18.65 -1.81
CA LEU A 18 10.26 -18.51 -0.81
C LEU A 18 10.79 -18.45 0.63
N ASP A 19 11.98 -18.97 0.89
CA ASP A 19 12.62 -18.93 2.21
C ASP A 19 13.09 -17.53 2.60
N GLU A 20 13.20 -16.60 1.63
CA GLU A 20 13.57 -15.20 1.85
C GLU A 20 12.36 -14.32 2.24
N TYR A 21 11.14 -14.84 2.12
CA TYR A 21 9.94 -14.07 2.45
C TYR A 21 9.52 -14.31 3.89
N PRO A 22 9.13 -13.26 4.62
CA PRO A 22 8.60 -13.42 5.97
C PRO A 22 7.30 -14.22 5.96
N ALA A 23 7.09 -15.01 7.00
CA ALA A 23 5.83 -15.72 7.18
C ALA A 23 4.67 -14.70 7.32
N ILE A 24 3.58 -14.98 6.62
CA ILE A 24 2.35 -14.18 6.75
C ILE A 24 1.57 -14.73 7.95
N ASN A 25 1.50 -13.95 9.02
CA ASN A 25 0.78 -14.29 10.24
C ASN A 25 -0.42 -13.36 10.43
N PRO A 26 -1.60 -13.72 9.91
CA PRO A 26 -2.81 -12.94 10.15
C PRO A 26 -3.15 -12.89 11.65
N PRO A 27 -3.72 -11.80 12.15
CA PRO A 27 -4.12 -11.69 13.55
C PRO A 27 -5.39 -12.52 13.78
N TYR A 28 -5.23 -13.79 14.11
CA TYR A 28 -6.34 -14.65 14.50
C TYR A 28 -6.80 -14.39 15.93
N VAL A 29 -8.07 -14.66 16.20
CA VAL A 29 -8.61 -14.66 17.55
C VAL A 29 -7.93 -15.73 18.40
N THR A 30 -7.77 -15.43 19.70
CA THR A 30 -7.26 -16.35 20.71
C THR A 30 -8.39 -16.79 21.66
N PRO A 31 -8.32 -17.96 22.31
CA PRO A 31 -9.39 -18.48 23.15
C PRO A 31 -9.85 -17.51 24.27
N ASP A 32 -8.94 -16.71 24.80
CA ASP A 32 -9.22 -15.72 25.85
C ASP A 32 -10.06 -14.53 25.35
N MET A 33 -10.16 -14.32 24.06
CA MET A 33 -11.02 -13.31 23.46
C MET A 33 -12.50 -13.72 23.41
N ALA A 34 -12.81 -15.01 23.65
CA ALA A 34 -14.18 -15.52 23.60
C ALA A 34 -15.10 -14.74 24.56
N GLY A 35 -16.27 -14.35 24.09
CA GLY A 35 -17.26 -13.58 24.85
C GLY A 35 -17.06 -12.06 24.85
N ASN A 36 -15.85 -11.57 24.58
CA ASN A 36 -15.56 -10.13 24.51
C ASN A 36 -15.16 -9.66 23.08
N TRP A 37 -14.98 -10.59 22.16
CA TRP A 37 -14.62 -10.27 20.78
C TRP A 37 -15.84 -9.81 19.97
N THR A 38 -15.61 -8.86 19.09
CA THR A 38 -16.57 -8.47 18.05
C THR A 38 -15.93 -8.56 16.66
N PRO A 39 -16.69 -8.82 15.58
CA PRO A 39 -16.15 -9.04 14.24
C PRO A 39 -15.33 -7.87 13.67
N TYR A 40 -15.52 -6.66 14.21
CA TYR A 40 -14.81 -5.46 13.77
C TYR A 40 -13.84 -4.91 14.81
N GLN A 41 -13.57 -5.65 15.87
CA GLN A 41 -12.49 -5.33 16.79
C GLN A 41 -11.17 -5.30 16.05
N ARG A 42 -10.41 -4.23 16.25
CA ARG A 42 -9.17 -3.96 15.53
C ARG A 42 -7.98 -3.91 16.49
N ASN A 43 -6.87 -4.34 15.98
CA ASN A 43 -5.57 -4.03 16.58
C ASN A 43 -5.34 -2.52 16.47
N GLU A 44 -4.97 -1.86 17.56
CA GLU A 44 -4.82 -0.39 17.63
C GLU A 44 -3.63 0.10 16.79
N GLU A 45 -2.57 -0.69 16.74
CA GLU A 45 -1.36 -0.33 15.98
C GLU A 45 -1.59 -0.42 14.46
N THR A 46 -2.07 -1.57 13.99
CA THR A 46 -2.18 -1.84 12.54
C THR A 46 -3.53 -1.47 11.94
N GLY A 47 -4.58 -1.36 12.76
CA GLY A 47 -5.97 -1.24 12.31
C GLY A 47 -6.54 -2.54 11.71
N ALA A 48 -5.79 -3.65 11.73
CA ALA A 48 -6.24 -4.94 11.25
C ALA A 48 -7.25 -5.57 12.21
N ARG A 49 -8.27 -6.25 11.66
CA ARG A 49 -9.25 -6.97 12.46
C ARG A 49 -8.68 -8.32 12.90
N TYR A 50 -9.12 -8.79 14.06
CA TYR A 50 -8.86 -10.16 14.49
C TYR A 50 -9.80 -11.13 13.77
N TRP A 51 -9.24 -12.12 13.11
CA TRP A 51 -9.99 -13.06 12.28
C TRP A 51 -10.40 -14.29 13.07
N ALA A 52 -11.70 -14.59 13.06
CA ALA A 52 -12.20 -15.87 13.54
C ALA A 52 -12.36 -16.82 12.34
N ILE A 53 -11.71 -17.97 12.40
CA ILE A 53 -11.89 -19.02 11.40
C ILE A 53 -13.31 -19.59 11.55
N PRO A 54 -14.08 -19.71 10.45
CA PRO A 54 -15.42 -20.30 10.53
C PRO A 54 -15.40 -21.67 11.22
N GLY A 55 -16.29 -21.87 12.20
CA GLY A 55 -16.36 -23.06 13.03
C GLY A 55 -15.58 -22.98 14.34
N THR A 56 -14.84 -21.89 14.61
CA THR A 56 -14.21 -21.68 15.92
C THR A 56 -15.27 -21.45 16.98
N GLU A 57 -15.28 -22.30 18.02
CA GLU A 57 -16.25 -22.22 19.12
C GLU A 57 -16.13 -20.88 19.87
N GLY A 58 -17.27 -20.28 20.19
CA GLY A 58 -17.33 -18.99 20.88
C GLY A 58 -17.19 -17.74 19.98
N PHE A 59 -16.91 -17.91 18.66
CA PHE A 59 -16.67 -16.80 17.73
C PHE A 59 -17.68 -16.75 16.57
N MET A 60 -18.85 -17.32 16.76
CA MET A 60 -19.91 -17.27 15.76
C MET A 60 -20.34 -15.82 15.50
N HIS A 61 -20.35 -15.43 14.22
CA HIS A 61 -20.72 -14.08 13.83
C HIS A 61 -21.31 -14.04 12.42
N ARG A 62 -21.93 -12.92 12.10
CA ARG A 62 -22.50 -12.70 10.77
C ARG A 62 -21.41 -12.43 9.75
N ILE A 63 -21.40 -13.22 8.68
CA ILE A 63 -20.61 -13.02 7.47
C ILE A 63 -21.57 -12.67 6.33
N GLY A 64 -21.11 -12.04 5.29
CA GLY A 64 -21.90 -11.70 4.11
C GLY A 64 -21.88 -10.21 3.80
N GLY A 65 -22.61 -9.83 2.76
CA GLY A 65 -22.69 -8.48 2.25
C GLY A 65 -23.32 -7.47 3.23
N LEU A 66 -23.46 -6.26 2.77
CA LEU A 66 -23.93 -5.09 3.50
C LEU A 66 -22.93 -4.58 4.57
N GLU A 67 -22.99 -3.29 4.83
CA GLU A 67 -22.17 -2.68 5.87
C GLU A 67 -22.61 -3.13 7.26
N LYS A 68 -21.64 -3.26 8.14
CA LYS A 68 -21.84 -3.70 9.52
C LYS A 68 -21.53 -2.56 10.48
N SER A 69 -22.16 -2.58 11.63
CA SER A 69 -21.76 -1.74 12.75
C SER A 69 -20.31 -2.03 13.14
N ASN A 70 -19.53 -0.97 13.29
CA ASN A 70 -18.15 -1.09 13.76
C ASN A 70 -18.04 -1.74 15.15
N GLU A 71 -19.06 -1.62 15.96
CA GLU A 71 -19.05 -2.06 17.36
C GLU A 71 -19.58 -3.49 17.51
N THR A 72 -20.70 -3.80 16.88
CA THR A 72 -21.41 -5.07 17.10
C THR A 72 -21.26 -6.07 15.97
N GLY A 73 -20.88 -5.63 14.77
CA GLY A 73 -20.88 -6.48 13.57
C GLY A 73 -22.28 -6.78 13.01
N ALA A 74 -23.35 -6.21 13.57
CA ALA A 74 -24.70 -6.30 13.00
C ALA A 74 -24.80 -5.44 11.73
N ILE A 75 -25.76 -5.74 10.84
CA ILE A 75 -26.04 -4.88 9.68
C ILE A 75 -26.39 -3.49 10.16
N SER A 76 -25.82 -2.47 9.53
CA SER A 76 -26.07 -1.06 9.84
C SER A 76 -26.27 -0.28 8.56
N THR A 77 -27.31 0.54 8.53
CA THR A 77 -27.61 1.53 7.48
C THR A 77 -27.40 2.95 7.96
N GLU A 78 -26.85 3.12 9.15
CA GLU A 78 -26.64 4.43 9.78
C GLU A 78 -25.53 5.22 9.07
N PRO A 79 -25.79 6.46 8.64
CA PRO A 79 -24.82 7.27 7.90
C PRO A 79 -23.52 7.54 8.68
N GLU A 80 -23.63 7.75 9.99
CA GLU A 80 -22.49 7.99 10.87
C GLU A 80 -21.58 6.76 10.95
N ASN A 81 -22.18 5.55 11.05
CA ASN A 81 -21.42 4.31 11.01
C ASN A 81 -20.74 4.13 9.67
N HIS A 82 -21.41 4.43 8.56
CA HIS A 82 -20.81 4.36 7.23
C HIS A 82 -19.59 5.27 7.11
N ASN A 83 -19.74 6.53 7.49
CA ASN A 83 -18.63 7.50 7.48
C ASN A 83 -17.46 7.01 8.34
N LYS A 84 -17.72 6.54 9.56
CA LYS A 84 -16.70 5.95 10.45
C LYS A 84 -15.99 4.76 9.81
N MET A 85 -16.73 3.85 9.19
CA MET A 85 -16.18 2.66 8.54
C MET A 85 -15.29 3.00 7.34
N VAL A 86 -15.67 4.01 6.55
CA VAL A 86 -14.83 4.53 5.44
C VAL A 86 -13.49 5.03 5.98
N HIS A 87 -13.51 5.88 7.01
CA HIS A 87 -12.29 6.41 7.61
C HIS A 87 -11.42 5.32 8.25
N LEU A 88 -12.00 4.34 8.94
CA LEU A 88 -11.26 3.24 9.54
C LEU A 88 -10.57 2.36 8.47
N ARG A 89 -11.22 2.12 7.34
CA ARG A 89 -10.61 1.40 6.21
C ARG A 89 -9.46 2.19 5.61
N GLN A 90 -9.64 3.49 5.42
CA GLN A 90 -8.58 4.37 4.91
C GLN A 90 -7.40 4.43 5.87
N THR A 91 -7.64 4.70 7.15
CA THR A 91 -6.58 4.75 8.18
C THR A 91 -5.78 3.45 8.24
N LYS A 92 -6.44 2.28 8.08
CA LYS A 92 -5.72 1.00 8.01
C LYS A 92 -4.76 0.93 6.82
N VAL A 93 -5.16 1.45 5.67
CA VAL A 93 -4.30 1.52 4.47
C VAL A 93 -3.18 2.53 4.68
N ASP A 94 -3.49 3.70 5.23
CA ASP A 94 -2.48 4.75 5.48
C ASP A 94 -1.36 4.29 6.41
N LYS A 95 -1.69 3.48 7.42
CA LYS A 95 -0.70 2.88 8.34
C LYS A 95 0.32 1.97 7.66
N ILE A 96 0.02 1.45 6.47
CA ILE A 96 0.99 0.64 5.69
C ILE A 96 2.21 1.48 5.31
N ALA A 97 2.08 2.80 5.23
CA ALA A 97 3.21 3.69 4.97
C ALA A 97 4.34 3.59 6.02
N ASP A 98 4.05 3.07 7.22
CA ASP A 98 5.06 2.81 8.25
C ASP A 98 5.95 1.60 7.96
N TYR A 99 5.53 0.74 7.05
CA TYR A 99 6.17 -0.55 6.75
C TYR A 99 6.73 -0.64 5.34
N ILE A 100 6.53 0.36 4.50
CA ILE A 100 7.09 0.42 3.15
C ILE A 100 8.33 1.31 3.10
N PRO A 101 9.29 1.02 2.20
CA PRO A 101 10.49 1.84 2.07
C PRO A 101 10.17 3.26 1.59
N GLU A 102 11.09 4.16 1.86
CA GLU A 102 11.06 5.51 1.31
C GLU A 102 11.21 5.51 -0.22
N LEU A 103 10.66 6.54 -0.85
CA LEU A 103 10.83 6.77 -2.29
C LEU A 103 12.28 7.12 -2.59
N GLU A 104 12.91 6.26 -3.37
CA GLU A 104 14.27 6.50 -3.88
C GLU A 104 14.26 7.45 -5.07
N VAL A 105 15.32 8.25 -5.15
CA VAL A 105 15.56 9.14 -6.28
C VAL A 105 16.89 8.78 -6.91
N LEU A 106 16.88 8.58 -8.21
CA LEU A 106 18.06 8.30 -9.03
C LEU A 106 18.45 9.55 -9.80
N GLY A 107 19.74 9.64 -10.21
CA GLY A 107 20.23 10.72 -11.03
C GLY A 107 20.94 11.81 -10.22
N ASP A 108 20.77 13.07 -10.63
CA ASP A 108 21.54 14.17 -10.08
C ASP A 108 20.82 14.80 -8.87
N GLU A 109 21.49 14.87 -7.73
CA GLU A 109 20.91 15.40 -6.49
C GLU A 109 20.55 16.89 -6.59
N ASP A 110 21.27 17.65 -7.43
CA ASP A 110 21.09 19.07 -7.66
C ASP A 110 20.29 19.37 -8.94
N ALA A 111 19.53 18.40 -9.45
CA ALA A 111 18.69 18.56 -10.61
C ALA A 111 17.54 19.54 -10.37
N ASP A 112 17.23 20.33 -11.37
CA ASP A 112 16.02 21.19 -11.38
C ASP A 112 14.76 20.42 -11.82
N LEU A 113 14.93 19.31 -12.57
CA LEU A 113 13.88 18.48 -13.14
C LEU A 113 13.84 17.11 -12.49
N LEU A 114 12.67 16.73 -12.03
CA LEU A 114 12.35 15.37 -11.60
C LEU A 114 11.39 14.71 -12.60
N ILE A 115 11.78 13.55 -13.10
CA ILE A 115 10.88 12.64 -13.84
C ILE A 115 10.23 11.72 -12.81
N VAL A 116 8.91 11.55 -12.90
CA VAL A 116 8.14 10.68 -11.99
C VAL A 116 7.34 9.67 -12.81
N GLY A 117 7.38 8.42 -12.39
CA GLY A 117 6.59 7.36 -12.99
C GLY A 117 6.24 6.25 -12.01
N TRP A 118 5.44 5.29 -12.45
CA TRP A 118 5.09 4.09 -11.70
C TRP A 118 4.80 2.92 -12.64
N GLY A 119 4.64 1.71 -12.10
CA GLY A 119 4.28 0.52 -12.88
C GLY A 119 5.31 0.16 -13.95
N GLY A 120 4.85 -0.17 -15.13
CA GLY A 120 5.69 -0.61 -16.26
C GLY A 120 6.53 0.49 -16.92
N THR A 121 6.49 1.73 -16.44
CA THR A 121 7.22 2.85 -17.06
C THR A 121 8.69 2.94 -16.64
N TYR A 122 9.13 2.14 -15.66
CA TYR A 122 10.48 2.23 -15.09
C TYR A 122 11.60 2.23 -16.14
N GLY A 123 11.64 1.21 -17.00
CA GLY A 123 12.73 1.05 -17.97
C GLY A 123 12.81 2.20 -18.96
N HIS A 124 11.69 2.67 -19.46
CA HIS A 124 11.60 3.77 -20.42
C HIS A 124 12.06 5.10 -19.81
N LEU A 125 11.58 5.40 -18.60
CA LEU A 125 11.92 6.64 -17.91
C LEU A 125 13.35 6.64 -17.38
N ARG A 126 13.83 5.50 -16.93
CA ARG A 126 15.24 5.33 -16.55
C ARG A 126 16.17 5.59 -17.74
N LEU A 127 15.88 5.00 -18.91
CA LEU A 127 16.65 5.22 -20.12
C LEU A 127 16.60 6.69 -20.56
N ALA A 128 15.43 7.32 -20.47
CA ALA A 128 15.28 8.73 -20.79
C ALA A 128 16.13 9.63 -19.87
N MET A 129 16.14 9.34 -18.56
CA MET A 129 17.01 10.05 -17.61
C MET A 129 18.49 9.89 -17.98
N ASP A 130 18.94 8.66 -18.19
CA ASP A 130 20.34 8.37 -18.53
C ASP A 130 20.74 9.07 -19.83
N PHE A 131 19.91 9.02 -20.88
CA PHE A 131 20.12 9.74 -22.14
C PHE A 131 20.27 11.26 -21.93
N MET A 132 19.40 11.87 -21.13
CA MET A 132 19.48 13.30 -20.85
C MET A 132 20.77 13.67 -20.10
N ARG A 133 21.19 12.85 -19.15
CA ARG A 133 22.45 13.05 -18.39
C ARG A 133 23.67 12.94 -19.29
N ASP A 134 23.70 11.96 -20.20
CA ASP A 134 24.78 11.80 -21.19
C ASP A 134 24.90 13.03 -22.12
N HIS A 135 23.80 13.77 -22.29
CA HIS A 135 23.78 15.05 -23.03
C HIS A 135 23.93 16.29 -22.13
N GLY A 136 24.50 16.12 -20.94
CA GLY A 136 24.86 17.20 -20.03
C GLY A 136 23.67 17.88 -19.34
N LYS A 137 22.51 17.22 -19.26
CA LYS A 137 21.34 17.72 -18.51
C LYS A 137 21.33 17.12 -17.11
N LYS A 138 21.05 17.96 -16.11
CA LYS A 138 20.85 17.51 -14.73
C LYS A 138 19.40 17.10 -14.55
N VAL A 139 19.18 15.81 -14.37
CA VAL A 139 17.84 15.20 -14.25
C VAL A 139 17.84 14.15 -13.17
N ALA A 140 16.81 14.16 -12.37
CA ALA A 140 16.51 13.13 -11.38
C ALA A 140 15.29 12.31 -11.80
N PHE A 141 15.18 11.10 -11.28
CA PHE A 141 14.08 10.17 -11.56
C PHE A 141 13.62 9.50 -10.27
N ALA A 142 12.32 9.53 -10.02
CA ALA A 142 11.65 8.81 -8.96
C ALA A 142 10.60 7.87 -9.54
N HIS A 143 10.65 6.59 -9.16
CA HIS A 143 9.67 5.60 -9.61
C HIS A 143 8.90 5.04 -8.42
N PHE A 144 7.59 5.25 -8.40
CA PHE A 144 6.74 4.76 -7.34
C PHE A 144 6.47 3.26 -7.49
N GLN A 145 6.95 2.47 -6.54
CA GLN A 145 6.57 1.07 -6.38
C GLN A 145 5.28 0.94 -5.57
N TYR A 146 5.03 1.89 -4.68
CA TYR A 146 3.86 1.97 -3.80
C TYR A 146 3.09 3.26 -4.10
N ILE A 147 1.84 3.13 -4.50
CA ILE A 147 0.99 4.26 -4.91
C ILE A 147 -0.20 4.50 -3.97
N ASN A 148 -0.52 3.53 -3.12
CA ASN A 148 -1.55 3.66 -2.07
C ASN A 148 -1.27 2.70 -0.92
N PRO A 149 -0.75 3.17 0.21
CA PRO A 149 -0.35 4.55 0.45
C PRO A 149 0.94 4.91 -0.30
N LEU A 150 1.19 6.20 -0.41
CA LEU A 150 2.49 6.69 -0.90
C LEU A 150 3.56 6.57 0.21
N PRO A 151 4.86 6.42 -0.14
CA PRO A 151 5.95 6.51 0.80
C PRO A 151 5.95 7.82 1.59
N LYS A 152 6.36 7.77 2.86
CA LYS A 152 6.28 8.93 3.78
C LYS A 152 7.05 10.16 3.30
N ASN A 153 8.19 9.97 2.67
CA ASN A 153 9.05 11.05 2.17
C ASN A 153 8.58 11.64 0.82
N THR A 154 7.47 11.18 0.25
CA THR A 154 6.99 11.60 -1.08
C THR A 154 6.88 13.12 -1.20
N ALA A 155 6.27 13.78 -0.22
CA ALA A 155 6.08 15.23 -0.26
C ALA A 155 7.41 15.99 -0.25
N ASP A 156 8.38 15.52 0.53
CA ASP A 156 9.70 16.14 0.64
C ASP A 156 10.50 15.95 -0.65
N VAL A 157 10.45 14.76 -1.24
CA VAL A 157 11.05 14.49 -2.55
C VAL A 157 10.46 15.42 -3.61
N LEU A 158 9.14 15.49 -3.73
CA LEU A 158 8.50 16.31 -4.76
C LEU A 158 8.80 17.81 -4.58
N ARG A 159 8.81 18.33 -3.36
CA ARG A 159 9.09 19.76 -3.08
C ARG A 159 10.52 20.19 -3.36
N LYS A 160 11.46 19.23 -3.42
CA LYS A 160 12.87 19.53 -3.67
C LYS A 160 13.14 20.07 -5.08
N TYR A 161 12.31 19.73 -6.06
CA TYR A 161 12.54 20.01 -7.47
C TYR A 161 11.68 21.15 -8.00
N LYS A 162 12.27 22.00 -8.87
CA LYS A 162 11.57 23.14 -9.47
C LYS A 162 10.57 22.74 -10.54
N LYS A 163 10.85 21.61 -11.23
CA LYS A 163 10.00 21.10 -12.30
C LYS A 163 9.80 19.59 -12.09
N ILE A 164 8.57 19.16 -12.30
CA ILE A 164 8.20 17.74 -12.24
C ILE A 164 7.47 17.39 -13.52
N VAL A 165 7.89 16.28 -14.12
CA VAL A 165 7.19 15.65 -15.24
C VAL A 165 6.73 14.28 -14.78
N VAL A 166 5.44 14.04 -14.89
CA VAL A 166 4.82 12.77 -14.60
C VAL A 166 4.49 12.07 -15.91
N ALA A 167 4.90 10.81 -16.07
CA ALA A 167 4.74 10.04 -17.31
C ALA A 167 4.33 8.58 -17.06
#